data_7b42ac0916077cea401893c2a71e26ac
#
_entry.id   7b42ac0916077cea401893c2a71e26ac
#
_cell.length_a   1.000
_cell.length_b   1.000
_cell.length_c   1.000
_cell.angle_alpha   90.00
_cell.angle_beta   90.00
_cell.angle_gamma   90.00
#
_symmetry.space_group_name_H-M   'P 1'
#
loop_
_entity.id
_entity.type
_entity.pdbx_description
1 polymer ?
#
loop_
_entity_poly.entity_id
_entity_poly.type
_entity_poly.pdbx_seq_one_letter_code
_entity_poly.pdbx_strand_id
1 'polypeptide(L)'
;MADATIASVVGREALDSRGNPTVEAEVTLSDGSVGLALVPSGASTGSYEALELRDGDRSRFGGSGTLTAVANVNDRIGPALMGASPFDQPGVDRLLNELDGTDDKSGLGANAVLAVSMATARAAAVSAAGGSLWRHLAGDGQVSLPVPLLNILNGGRHASNSADVQEFMVAPVGFDRFSDALRAGVEIYQALKSILRSGGHNLNVGDEGGFAPTLPSNRDAIEVVLQAIEAAGYRPGEQVHIALDVAASELWDADASNYHLEREGLSLDAGELVDLYARWCDEYPIISIEDGLFEDDWAGWSTMTQRLGDSVQLVGDDLLVTNIGRLQRGIDDRAGNAILLKPNQIGTLSETAAALDMARDAGWTAVMSHRSGETEDTTIADLAVAWNVGQIKTGAPARSERVAKYNRLLRIEAELGNAARYSGKEVYGRLGSR
;
A
#
# COMPACT_ATOMS: atom_id res chain seq x y z
N MET A 1 -31.53 7.36 -13.92
CA MET A 1 -30.75 6.80 -12.82
C MET A 1 -30.29 7.97 -11.96
N ALA A 2 -30.49 7.95 -10.69
CA ALA A 2 -29.83 8.83 -9.74
C ALA A 2 -30.68 9.94 -9.15
N ASP A 3 -31.60 9.51 -8.31
CA ASP A 3 -32.11 10.39 -7.27
C ASP A 3 -31.83 9.78 -5.86
N ALA A 4 -30.95 8.73 -5.79
CA ALA A 4 -30.59 8.16 -4.51
C ALA A 4 -29.70 9.13 -3.74
N THR A 5 -30.06 9.37 -2.48
CA THR A 5 -29.33 10.21 -1.56
C THR A 5 -28.92 9.40 -0.33
N ILE A 6 -27.93 9.87 0.43
CA ILE A 6 -27.52 9.25 1.69
C ILE A 6 -28.67 9.35 2.69
N ALA A 7 -29.18 8.22 3.14
CA ALA A 7 -30.28 8.07 4.08
C ALA A 7 -29.83 7.78 5.51
N SER A 8 -28.70 7.09 5.68
CA SER A 8 -28.06 6.89 6.99
C SER A 8 -26.58 6.59 6.85
N VAL A 9 -25.83 6.95 7.89
CA VAL A 9 -24.43 6.58 8.08
C VAL A 9 -24.27 6.04 9.49
N VAL A 10 -23.70 4.84 9.63
CA VAL A 10 -23.50 4.16 10.92
C VAL A 10 -22.06 3.70 11.04
N GLY A 11 -21.37 4.16 12.08
CA GLY A 11 -20.02 3.71 12.44
C GLY A 11 -20.06 2.62 13.52
N ARG A 12 -19.11 1.69 13.44
CA ARG A 12 -18.89 0.62 14.43
C ARG A 12 -17.41 0.44 14.69
N GLU A 13 -17.05 0.00 15.90
CA GLU A 13 -15.72 -0.50 16.19
C GLU A 13 -15.60 -1.93 15.66
N ALA A 14 -14.59 -2.21 14.87
CA ALA A 14 -14.26 -3.53 14.33
C ALA A 14 -12.81 -3.90 14.72
N LEU A 15 -12.29 -5.02 14.23
CA LEU A 15 -10.90 -5.44 14.50
C LEU A 15 -10.11 -5.55 13.20
N ASP A 16 -8.85 -5.14 13.27
CA ASP A 16 -7.86 -5.40 12.23
C ASP A 16 -7.24 -6.81 12.35
N SER A 17 -6.37 -7.17 11.40
CA SER A 17 -5.69 -8.48 11.35
C SER A 17 -4.74 -8.76 12.50
N ARG A 18 -4.42 -7.74 13.30
CA ARG A 18 -3.60 -7.84 14.52
C ARG A 18 -4.45 -7.91 15.79
N GLY A 19 -5.77 -7.82 15.66
CA GLY A 19 -6.71 -7.76 16.79
C GLY A 19 -6.81 -6.39 17.44
N ASN A 20 -6.32 -5.33 16.77
CA ASN A 20 -6.50 -3.96 17.24
C ASN A 20 -7.83 -3.40 16.73
N PRO A 21 -8.49 -2.52 17.52
CA PRO A 21 -9.68 -1.83 17.07
C PRO A 21 -9.43 -0.96 15.84
N THR A 22 -10.42 -0.93 14.95
CA THR A 22 -10.50 -0.04 13.80
C THR A 22 -11.94 0.43 13.59
N VAL A 23 -12.18 1.26 12.57
CA VAL A 23 -13.48 1.82 12.25
C VAL A 23 -14.08 1.13 11.03
N GLU A 24 -15.32 0.65 11.20
CA GLU A 24 -16.21 0.25 10.10
C GLU A 24 -17.28 1.33 9.93
N ALA A 25 -17.58 1.71 8.68
CA ALA A 25 -18.71 2.54 8.35
C ALA A 25 -19.66 1.83 7.37
N GLU A 26 -20.96 2.01 7.61
CA GLU A 26 -22.05 1.58 6.74
C GLU A 26 -22.82 2.80 6.26
N VAL A 27 -22.96 2.97 4.95
CA VAL A 27 -23.76 4.01 4.30
C VAL A 27 -24.94 3.35 3.62
N THR A 28 -26.15 3.76 4.00
CA THR A 28 -27.39 3.32 3.36
C THR A 28 -27.98 4.47 2.55
N LEU A 29 -28.38 4.18 1.32
CA LEU A 29 -29.01 5.15 0.42
C LEU A 29 -30.54 5.09 0.49
N SER A 30 -31.22 6.11 -0.03
CA SER A 30 -32.69 6.22 -0.07
C SER A 30 -33.37 5.15 -0.92
N ASP A 31 -32.64 4.51 -1.84
CA ASP A 31 -33.11 3.37 -2.65
C ASP A 31 -32.86 2.00 -1.98
N GLY A 32 -32.30 1.99 -0.76
CA GLY A 32 -31.97 0.78 -0.02
C GLY A 32 -30.59 0.19 -0.32
N SER A 33 -29.81 0.78 -1.22
CA SER A 33 -28.43 0.37 -1.48
C SER A 33 -27.54 0.61 -0.27
N VAL A 34 -26.65 -0.36 0.05
CA VAL A 34 -25.78 -0.31 1.22
C VAL A 34 -24.32 -0.47 0.80
N GLY A 35 -23.46 0.39 1.30
CA GLY A 35 -22.01 0.28 1.21
C GLY A 35 -21.39 0.13 2.59
N LEU A 36 -20.46 -0.81 2.72
CA LEU A 36 -19.73 -1.11 3.94
C LEU A 36 -18.22 -0.99 3.68
N ALA A 37 -17.47 -0.38 4.58
CA ALA A 37 -16.02 -0.28 4.49
C ALA A 37 -15.35 -0.34 5.86
N LEU A 38 -14.18 -1.00 5.89
CA LEU A 38 -13.30 -1.09 7.08
C LEU A 38 -11.95 -0.45 6.76
N VAL A 39 -11.47 0.39 7.66
CA VAL A 39 -10.20 1.10 7.50
C VAL A 39 -9.03 0.27 8.03
N PRO A 40 -7.91 0.16 7.30
CA PRO A 40 -6.68 -0.45 7.81
C PRO A 40 -5.92 0.49 8.76
N SER A 41 -4.94 -0.05 9.48
CA SER A 41 -4.10 0.66 10.45
C SER A 41 -2.61 0.34 10.25
N GLY A 42 -1.72 1.33 10.33
CA GLY A 42 -0.28 1.14 10.24
C GLY A 42 0.34 0.56 11.52
N ALA A 43 1.48 -0.13 11.40
CA ALA A 43 2.37 -0.45 12.54
C ALA A 43 3.47 0.60 12.67
N SER A 44 4.10 0.97 11.57
CA SER A 44 4.90 2.19 11.41
C SER A 44 4.02 3.25 10.77
N THR A 45 4.18 4.50 11.18
CA THR A 45 3.46 5.63 10.59
C THR A 45 4.46 6.73 10.30
N GLY A 46 4.49 7.24 9.07
CA GLY A 46 5.25 8.42 8.71
C GLY A 46 4.80 9.62 9.57
N SER A 47 5.74 10.48 9.91
CA SER A 47 5.48 11.63 10.81
C SER A 47 4.43 12.61 10.27
N TYR A 48 4.13 12.54 8.99
CA TYR A 48 3.24 13.46 8.27
C TYR A 48 1.93 12.84 7.82
N GLU A 49 1.60 11.62 8.27
CA GLU A 49 0.32 10.98 7.99
C GLU A 49 -0.84 11.70 8.67
N ALA A 50 -2.02 11.64 8.07
CA ALA A 50 -3.25 12.06 8.72
C ALA A 50 -3.51 11.24 10.00
N LEU A 51 -4.07 11.88 11.02
CA LEU A 51 -4.19 11.31 12.37
C LEU A 51 -5.23 10.19 12.41
N GLU A 52 -4.78 8.98 12.74
CA GLU A 52 -5.66 7.90 13.17
C GLU A 52 -6.11 8.16 14.61
N LEU A 53 -7.41 8.49 14.80
CA LEU A 53 -7.91 8.86 16.12
C LEU A 53 -8.08 7.63 17.01
N ARG A 54 -7.41 7.64 18.15
CA ARG A 54 -7.46 6.63 19.20
C ARG A 54 -8.00 7.22 20.51
N ASP A 55 -8.73 6.39 21.29
CA ASP A 55 -9.41 6.87 22.51
C ASP A 55 -8.45 7.26 23.64
N GLY A 56 -7.26 6.65 23.71
CA GLY A 56 -6.29 6.84 24.78
C GLY A 56 -6.70 6.21 26.12
N ASP A 57 -7.89 5.62 26.22
CA ASP A 57 -8.38 4.94 27.43
C ASP A 57 -7.68 3.60 27.63
N ARG A 58 -6.71 3.57 28.52
CA ARG A 58 -5.91 2.36 28.81
C ARG A 58 -6.74 1.18 29.36
N SER A 59 -7.97 1.40 29.84
CA SER A 59 -8.85 0.34 30.30
C SER A 59 -9.47 -0.48 29.16
N ARG A 60 -9.41 0.06 27.91
CA ARG A 60 -9.88 -0.58 26.69
C ARG A 60 -8.75 -0.70 25.68
N PHE A 61 -8.45 -1.92 25.22
CA PHE A 61 -7.42 -2.21 24.21
C PHE A 61 -6.08 -1.50 24.48
N GLY A 62 -5.72 -1.29 25.74
CA GLY A 62 -4.47 -0.60 26.10
C GLY A 62 -4.38 0.87 25.67
N GLY A 63 -5.49 1.50 25.31
CA GLY A 63 -5.58 2.87 24.81
C GLY A 63 -5.85 2.98 23.29
N SER A 64 -5.83 1.83 22.58
CA SER A 64 -5.99 1.79 21.11
C SER A 64 -7.45 1.72 20.63
N GLY A 65 -8.46 1.89 21.55
CA GLY A 65 -9.88 1.92 21.20
C GLY A 65 -10.20 3.01 20.15
N THR A 66 -11.34 2.86 19.44
CA THR A 66 -11.76 3.78 18.36
C THR A 66 -13.18 4.32 18.56
N LEU A 67 -13.74 4.23 19.78
CA LEU A 67 -15.11 4.70 20.04
C LEU A 67 -15.30 6.20 19.81
N THR A 68 -14.26 7.01 20.01
CA THR A 68 -14.32 8.45 19.72
C THR A 68 -14.48 8.70 18.22
N ALA A 69 -13.72 7.99 17.39
CA ALA A 69 -13.86 8.02 15.93
C ALA A 69 -15.23 7.51 15.47
N VAL A 70 -15.71 6.41 16.08
CA VAL A 70 -17.06 5.87 15.83
C VAL A 70 -18.15 6.87 16.22
N ALA A 71 -18.02 7.55 17.36
CA ALA A 71 -18.96 8.62 17.76
C ALA A 71 -18.94 9.77 16.75
N ASN A 72 -17.76 10.17 16.24
CA ASN A 72 -17.66 11.18 15.18
C ASN A 72 -18.40 10.77 13.90
N VAL A 73 -18.34 9.48 13.51
CA VAL A 73 -19.14 8.97 12.37
C VAL A 73 -20.63 9.12 12.66
N ASN A 74 -21.10 8.68 13.83
CA ASN A 74 -22.53 8.59 14.15
C ASN A 74 -23.15 9.97 14.45
N ASP A 75 -22.46 10.82 15.20
CA ASP A 75 -23.03 12.02 15.79
C ASP A 75 -22.71 13.30 15.00
N ARG A 76 -21.65 13.26 14.17
CA ARG A 76 -21.20 14.44 13.41
C ARG A 76 -21.28 14.21 11.89
N ILE A 77 -20.61 13.17 11.38
CA ILE A 77 -20.52 12.91 9.94
C ILE A 77 -21.88 12.48 9.38
N GLY A 78 -22.53 11.50 10.03
CA GLY A 78 -23.83 10.98 9.58
C GLY A 78 -24.86 12.07 9.38
N PRO A 79 -25.18 12.90 10.39
CA PRO A 79 -26.11 14.01 10.25
C PRO A 79 -25.73 15.02 9.16
N ALA A 80 -24.44 15.30 8.96
CA ALA A 80 -23.97 16.26 7.96
C ALA A 80 -24.12 15.75 6.51
N LEU A 81 -24.08 14.43 6.30
CA LEU A 81 -24.19 13.81 4.97
C LEU A 81 -25.63 13.47 4.57
N MET A 82 -26.61 13.60 5.47
CA MET A 82 -28.01 13.28 5.16
C MET A 82 -28.52 14.08 3.96
N GLY A 83 -29.05 13.36 2.96
CA GLY A 83 -29.56 13.96 1.72
C GLY A 83 -28.50 14.30 0.67
N ALA A 84 -27.21 14.13 0.97
CA ALA A 84 -26.13 14.33 -0.01
C ALA A 84 -26.19 13.26 -1.12
N SER A 85 -25.69 13.62 -2.30
CA SER A 85 -25.56 12.68 -3.42
C SER A 85 -24.37 11.74 -3.21
N PRO A 86 -24.54 10.42 -3.19
CA PRO A 86 -23.42 9.47 -3.08
C PRO A 86 -22.60 9.39 -4.39
N PHE A 87 -23.11 9.94 -5.50
CA PHE A 87 -22.47 9.92 -6.81
C PHE A 87 -21.50 11.09 -7.02
N ASP A 88 -21.51 12.08 -6.13
CA ASP A 88 -20.54 13.18 -6.10
C ASP A 88 -19.49 12.91 -5.01
N GLN A 89 -18.62 11.90 -5.26
CA GLN A 89 -17.56 11.54 -4.31
C GLN A 89 -16.68 12.76 -3.92
N PRO A 90 -16.24 13.63 -4.86
CA PRO A 90 -15.49 14.83 -4.49
C PRO A 90 -16.29 15.80 -3.59
N GLY A 91 -17.59 15.91 -3.80
CA GLY A 91 -18.46 16.73 -2.96
C GLY A 91 -18.62 16.16 -1.55
N VAL A 92 -18.78 14.85 -1.42
CA VAL A 92 -18.81 14.15 -0.12
C VAL A 92 -17.50 14.31 0.62
N ASP A 93 -16.36 14.03 -0.04
CA ASP A 93 -15.03 14.09 0.59
C ASP A 93 -14.67 15.54 1.00
N ARG A 94 -15.04 16.53 0.18
CA ARG A 94 -14.90 17.95 0.57
C ARG A 94 -15.70 18.27 1.82
N LEU A 95 -16.96 17.81 1.92
CA LEU A 95 -17.79 18.04 3.12
C LEU A 95 -17.19 17.37 4.36
N LEU A 96 -16.62 16.17 4.22
CA LEU A 96 -15.89 15.49 5.29
C LEU A 96 -14.68 16.31 5.77
N ASN A 97 -13.89 16.84 4.84
CA ASN A 97 -12.73 17.68 5.13
C ASN A 97 -13.12 19.01 5.79
N GLU A 98 -14.17 19.66 5.31
CA GLU A 98 -14.71 20.89 5.90
C GLU A 98 -15.24 20.67 7.33
N LEU A 99 -15.86 19.51 7.57
CA LEU A 99 -16.40 19.15 8.89
C LEU A 99 -15.28 18.79 9.88
N ASP A 100 -14.19 18.20 9.42
CA ASP A 100 -12.97 17.96 10.23
C ASP A 100 -12.31 19.30 10.60
N GLY A 101 -12.04 20.14 9.61
CA GLY A 101 -11.52 21.49 9.77
C GLY A 101 -10.02 21.56 10.10
N THR A 102 -9.28 20.45 9.99
CA THR A 102 -7.83 20.39 10.23
C THR A 102 -7.10 19.79 9.04
N ASP A 103 -5.83 20.12 8.86
CA ASP A 103 -5.03 19.61 7.75
C ASP A 103 -4.70 18.12 7.90
N ASP A 104 -4.58 17.65 9.14
CA ASP A 104 -4.17 16.27 9.50
C ASP A 104 -5.34 15.35 9.91
N LYS A 105 -6.60 15.80 9.70
CA LYS A 105 -7.82 15.07 10.12
C LYS A 105 -7.93 14.83 11.63
N SER A 106 -7.27 15.63 12.47
CA SER A 106 -7.32 15.47 13.93
C SER A 106 -8.66 15.85 14.56
N GLY A 107 -9.53 16.54 13.85
CA GLY A 107 -10.86 16.95 14.33
C GLY A 107 -11.88 15.82 14.40
N LEU A 108 -11.84 14.88 13.45
CA LEU A 108 -12.73 13.72 13.35
C LEU A 108 -11.99 12.39 13.45
N GLY A 109 -10.75 12.35 12.99
CA GLY A 109 -9.92 11.18 12.77
C GLY A 109 -9.96 10.70 11.33
N ALA A 110 -8.77 10.50 10.74
CA ALA A 110 -8.62 9.99 9.38
C ALA A 110 -9.32 8.63 9.19
N ASN A 111 -9.33 7.79 10.22
CA ASN A 111 -10.06 6.52 10.23
C ASN A 111 -11.59 6.70 10.12
N ALA A 112 -12.18 7.66 10.80
CA ALA A 112 -13.62 7.98 10.68
C ALA A 112 -13.94 8.55 9.29
N VAL A 113 -13.13 9.49 8.81
CA VAL A 113 -13.30 10.16 7.52
C VAL A 113 -13.20 9.15 6.37
N LEU A 114 -12.13 8.35 6.35
CA LEU A 114 -11.91 7.37 5.28
C LEU A 114 -12.96 6.25 5.27
N ALA A 115 -13.38 5.76 6.44
CA ALA A 115 -14.41 4.73 6.51
C ALA A 115 -15.68 5.18 5.79
N VAL A 116 -16.11 6.42 6.00
CA VAL A 116 -17.30 6.97 5.36
C VAL A 116 -17.07 7.29 3.88
N SER A 117 -15.92 7.84 3.50
CA SER A 117 -15.54 8.07 2.11
C SER A 117 -15.63 6.78 1.29
N MET A 118 -15.01 5.70 1.75
CA MET A 118 -15.04 4.38 1.10
C MET A 118 -16.44 3.75 1.08
N ALA A 119 -17.17 3.81 2.21
CA ALA A 119 -18.51 3.24 2.30
C ALA A 119 -19.49 3.95 1.36
N THR A 120 -19.36 5.27 1.19
CA THR A 120 -20.16 6.05 0.25
C THR A 120 -19.92 5.63 -1.19
N ALA A 121 -18.65 5.49 -1.62
CA ALA A 121 -18.31 4.99 -2.95
C ALA A 121 -18.89 3.59 -3.21
N ARG A 122 -18.85 2.71 -2.22
CA ARG A 122 -19.45 1.37 -2.31
C ARG A 122 -20.96 1.41 -2.41
N ALA A 123 -21.64 2.25 -1.61
CA ALA A 123 -23.10 2.41 -1.71
C ALA A 123 -23.51 2.95 -3.09
N ALA A 124 -22.78 3.94 -3.61
CA ALA A 124 -22.98 4.45 -4.97
C ALA A 124 -22.79 3.35 -6.03
N ALA A 125 -21.76 2.50 -5.88
CA ALA A 125 -21.51 1.38 -6.79
C ALA A 125 -22.63 0.33 -6.74
N VAL A 126 -23.20 0.04 -5.57
CA VAL A 126 -24.36 -0.87 -5.44
C VAL A 126 -25.56 -0.31 -6.19
N SER A 127 -25.85 0.98 -6.01
CA SER A 127 -26.99 1.65 -6.67
C SER A 127 -26.82 1.77 -8.18
N ALA A 128 -25.64 2.17 -8.67
CA ALA A 128 -25.41 2.50 -10.09
C ALA A 128 -24.83 1.35 -10.92
N ALA A 129 -23.99 0.48 -10.35
CA ALA A 129 -23.17 -0.48 -11.08
C ALA A 129 -23.34 -1.94 -10.60
N GLY A 130 -24.45 -2.24 -9.94
CA GLY A 130 -24.74 -3.59 -9.44
C GLY A 130 -23.72 -4.12 -8.43
N GLY A 131 -23.09 -3.22 -7.66
CA GLY A 131 -22.14 -3.54 -6.59
C GLY A 131 -20.68 -3.62 -7.04
N SER A 132 -20.36 -3.36 -8.30
CA SER A 132 -18.98 -3.39 -8.79
C SER A 132 -18.30 -2.04 -8.59
N LEU A 133 -17.50 -1.91 -7.49
CA LEU A 133 -16.84 -0.66 -7.14
C LEU A 133 -15.87 -0.19 -8.23
N TRP A 134 -15.03 -1.11 -8.76
CA TRP A 134 -14.09 -0.75 -9.82
C TRP A 134 -14.80 -0.23 -11.08
N ARG A 135 -15.96 -0.80 -11.47
CA ARG A 135 -16.72 -0.32 -12.64
C ARG A 135 -17.30 1.06 -12.40
N HIS A 136 -17.84 1.29 -11.20
CA HIS A 136 -18.39 2.58 -10.82
C HIS A 136 -17.33 3.70 -10.89
N LEU A 137 -16.14 3.43 -10.34
CA LEU A 137 -15.06 4.43 -10.28
C LEU A 137 -14.32 4.60 -11.62
N ALA A 138 -14.21 3.54 -12.44
CA ALA A 138 -13.58 3.62 -13.75
C ALA A 138 -14.44 4.33 -14.80
N GLY A 139 -15.77 4.29 -14.65
CA GLY A 139 -16.68 4.75 -15.69
C GLY A 139 -16.42 4.03 -17.02
N ASP A 140 -16.25 4.79 -18.10
CA ASP A 140 -15.91 4.28 -19.45
C ASP A 140 -14.40 4.16 -19.69
N GLY A 141 -13.58 4.37 -18.66
CA GLY A 141 -12.11 4.35 -18.75
C GLY A 141 -11.57 2.94 -19.06
N GLN A 142 -10.41 2.90 -19.70
CA GLN A 142 -9.65 1.66 -19.84
C GLN A 142 -9.05 1.28 -18.50
N VAL A 143 -9.08 -0.01 -18.17
CA VAL A 143 -8.55 -0.55 -16.92
C VAL A 143 -7.53 -1.66 -17.18
N SER A 144 -6.60 -1.84 -16.25
CA SER A 144 -5.68 -2.97 -16.25
C SER A 144 -5.57 -3.60 -14.85
N LEU A 145 -5.22 -4.89 -14.82
CA LEU A 145 -4.86 -5.59 -13.60
C LEU A 145 -3.44 -5.16 -13.19
N PRO A 146 -3.23 -4.77 -11.92
CA PRO A 146 -1.93 -4.28 -11.44
C PRO A 146 -0.90 -5.40 -11.29
N VAL A 147 0.39 -5.06 -11.44
CA VAL A 147 1.49 -5.95 -11.02
C VAL A 147 1.48 -6.05 -9.49
N PRO A 148 1.39 -7.27 -8.92
CA PRO A 148 1.48 -7.45 -7.49
C PRO A 148 2.94 -7.42 -7.03
N LEU A 149 3.25 -6.58 -6.04
CA LEU A 149 4.49 -6.64 -5.26
C LEU A 149 4.20 -7.53 -4.05
N LEU A 150 4.63 -8.80 -4.11
CA LEU A 150 4.29 -9.80 -3.10
C LEU A 150 5.40 -9.85 -2.05
N ASN A 151 5.14 -9.37 -0.83
CA ASN A 151 6.07 -9.46 0.29
C ASN A 151 6.19 -10.91 0.77
N ILE A 152 7.27 -11.60 0.40
CA ILE A 152 7.47 -13.02 0.71
C ILE A 152 8.48 -13.26 1.84
N LEU A 153 9.34 -12.28 2.15
CA LEU A 153 10.32 -12.37 3.24
C LEU A 153 10.41 -11.01 3.95
N ASN A 154 10.37 -11.05 5.27
CA ASN A 154 10.38 -9.89 6.14
C ASN A 154 11.68 -9.75 6.92
N GLY A 155 12.11 -8.53 7.11
CA GLY A 155 13.12 -8.10 8.05
C GLY A 155 12.66 -6.88 8.85
N GLY A 156 13.58 -6.05 9.32
CA GLY A 156 13.32 -4.82 10.02
C GLY A 156 12.30 -4.97 11.17
N ARG A 157 11.36 -4.05 11.27
CA ARG A 157 10.28 -4.09 12.28
C ARG A 157 9.31 -5.24 12.09
N HIS A 158 9.18 -5.76 10.88
CA HIS A 158 8.27 -6.87 10.57
C HIS A 158 8.79 -8.24 11.03
N ALA A 159 10.09 -8.33 11.42
CA ALA A 159 10.71 -9.60 11.82
C ALA A 159 11.89 -9.39 12.77
N SER A 160 11.70 -9.64 14.07
CA SER A 160 12.77 -9.57 15.06
C SER A 160 13.95 -10.48 14.69
N ASN A 161 15.18 -9.98 14.81
CA ASN A 161 16.41 -10.71 14.53
C ASN A 161 16.55 -11.24 13.09
N SER A 162 15.95 -10.60 12.11
CA SER A 162 16.09 -10.88 10.68
C SER A 162 17.01 -9.86 9.99
N ALA A 163 16.94 -9.73 8.65
CA ALA A 163 17.63 -8.70 7.87
C ALA A 163 17.20 -7.28 8.31
N ASP A 164 18.02 -6.26 8.02
CA ASP A 164 17.70 -4.86 8.37
C ASP A 164 16.64 -4.27 7.44
N VAL A 165 16.69 -4.60 6.14
CA VAL A 165 15.66 -4.23 5.15
C VAL A 165 14.33 -4.88 5.52
N GLN A 166 13.26 -4.09 5.50
CA GLN A 166 11.96 -4.49 6.07
C GLN A 166 11.22 -5.51 5.23
N GLU A 167 11.23 -5.38 3.89
CA GLU A 167 10.50 -6.29 3.00
C GLU A 167 11.30 -6.64 1.76
N PHE A 168 11.27 -7.94 1.44
CA PHE A 168 11.80 -8.49 0.20
C PHE A 168 10.64 -9.07 -0.59
N MET A 169 10.29 -8.38 -1.67
CA MET A 169 9.14 -8.67 -2.51
C MET A 169 9.54 -9.28 -3.83
N VAL A 170 8.62 -10.03 -4.44
CA VAL A 170 8.71 -10.45 -5.83
C VAL A 170 7.67 -9.73 -6.68
N ALA A 171 8.10 -9.28 -7.87
CA ALA A 171 7.32 -8.59 -8.87
C ALA A 171 7.25 -9.43 -10.16
N PRO A 172 6.19 -10.22 -10.38
CA PRO A 172 6.05 -11.10 -11.56
C PRO A 172 5.55 -10.31 -12.78
N VAL A 173 6.46 -9.62 -13.47
CA VAL A 173 6.15 -8.70 -14.57
C VAL A 173 6.08 -9.36 -15.95
N GLY A 174 6.69 -10.53 -16.13
CA GLY A 174 6.83 -11.20 -17.44
C GLY A 174 5.70 -12.17 -17.75
N PHE A 175 4.45 -11.76 -17.54
CA PHE A 175 3.25 -12.56 -17.79
C PHE A 175 2.21 -11.75 -18.56
N ASP A 176 1.31 -12.46 -19.25
CA ASP A 176 0.22 -11.85 -20.03
C ASP A 176 -1.06 -11.68 -19.19
N ARG A 177 -1.17 -12.40 -18.07
CA ARG A 177 -2.36 -12.41 -17.22
C ARG A 177 -2.00 -12.25 -15.75
N PHE A 178 -2.89 -11.57 -15.02
CA PHE A 178 -2.76 -11.43 -13.56
C PHE A 178 -2.78 -12.79 -12.86
N SER A 179 -3.67 -13.70 -13.26
CA SER A 179 -3.79 -15.05 -12.68
C SER A 179 -2.50 -15.86 -12.81
N ASP A 180 -1.76 -15.74 -13.94
CA ASP A 180 -0.47 -16.41 -14.12
C ASP A 180 0.64 -15.74 -13.29
N ALA A 181 0.64 -14.41 -13.21
CA ALA A 181 1.55 -13.66 -12.36
C ALA A 181 1.36 -13.99 -10.87
N LEU A 182 0.12 -14.04 -10.40
CA LEU A 182 -0.20 -14.43 -9.02
C LEU A 182 0.20 -15.88 -8.74
N ARG A 183 -0.06 -16.82 -9.68
CA ARG A 183 0.39 -18.21 -9.56
C ARG A 183 1.89 -18.28 -9.38
N ALA A 184 2.67 -17.56 -10.18
CA ALA A 184 4.13 -17.51 -10.05
C ALA A 184 4.54 -17.04 -8.66
N GLY A 185 3.93 -15.97 -8.14
CA GLY A 185 4.18 -15.49 -6.78
C GLY A 185 3.89 -16.53 -5.70
N VAL A 186 2.79 -17.28 -5.82
CA VAL A 186 2.45 -18.38 -4.90
C VAL A 186 3.46 -19.53 -4.97
N GLU A 187 3.85 -19.95 -6.17
CA GLU A 187 4.81 -21.03 -6.37
C GLU A 187 6.21 -20.65 -5.82
N ILE A 188 6.64 -19.39 -6.02
CA ILE A 188 7.87 -18.85 -5.44
C ILE A 188 7.79 -18.83 -3.90
N TYR A 189 6.65 -18.39 -3.32
CA TYR A 189 6.46 -18.40 -1.87
C TYR A 189 6.55 -19.80 -1.28
N GLN A 190 6.01 -20.83 -1.97
CA GLN A 190 6.13 -22.23 -1.53
C GLN A 190 7.55 -22.78 -1.71
N ALA A 191 8.27 -22.39 -2.77
CA ALA A 191 9.68 -22.73 -2.97
C ALA A 191 10.54 -22.12 -1.86
N LEU A 192 10.33 -20.83 -1.53
CA LEU A 192 10.99 -20.14 -0.41
C LEU A 192 10.78 -20.89 0.92
N LYS A 193 9.52 -21.29 1.20
CA LYS A 193 9.21 -22.11 2.39
C LYS A 193 10.03 -23.38 2.45
N SER A 194 10.20 -24.06 1.32
CA SER A 194 10.96 -25.32 1.23
C SER A 194 12.45 -25.09 1.44
N ILE A 195 13.01 -24.03 0.86
CA ILE A 195 14.41 -23.65 1.01
C ILE A 195 14.72 -23.31 2.48
N LEU A 196 13.90 -22.43 3.09
CA LEU A 196 14.07 -22.04 4.49
C LEU A 196 13.98 -23.24 5.44
N ARG A 197 13.03 -24.16 5.20
CA ARG A 197 12.91 -25.41 5.98
C ARG A 197 14.16 -26.28 5.87
N SER A 198 14.66 -26.46 4.64
CA SER A 198 15.86 -27.28 4.39
C SER A 198 17.12 -26.66 4.98
N GLY A 199 17.19 -25.33 5.05
CA GLY A 199 18.26 -24.59 5.71
C GLY A 199 18.16 -24.56 7.24
N GLY A 200 17.11 -25.17 7.83
CA GLY A 200 16.90 -25.19 9.28
C GLY A 200 16.39 -23.86 9.87
N HIS A 201 15.92 -22.96 9.03
CA HIS A 201 15.33 -21.69 9.47
C HIS A 201 13.90 -21.88 10.00
N ASN A 202 13.46 -20.95 10.86
CA ASN A 202 12.07 -20.91 11.28
C ASN A 202 11.15 -20.49 10.10
N LEU A 203 9.89 -20.89 10.16
CA LEU A 203 8.88 -20.61 9.14
C LEU A 203 7.77 -19.69 9.69
N ASN A 204 8.06 -18.95 10.75
CA ASN A 204 7.15 -17.94 11.25
C ASN A 204 6.99 -16.84 10.19
N VAL A 205 5.84 -16.22 10.19
CA VAL A 205 5.52 -15.12 9.26
C VAL A 205 5.27 -13.83 10.04
N GLY A 206 5.61 -12.73 9.41
CA GLY A 206 5.28 -11.39 9.92
C GLY A 206 3.80 -11.04 9.72
N ASP A 207 3.44 -9.82 10.10
CA ASP A 207 2.07 -9.30 10.01
C ASP A 207 1.53 -9.31 8.58
N GLU A 208 2.40 -9.18 7.60
CA GLU A 208 2.05 -9.16 6.18
C GLU A 208 2.15 -10.53 5.48
N GLY A 209 2.48 -11.57 6.24
CA GLY A 209 2.48 -12.96 5.77
C GLY A 209 3.78 -13.44 5.13
N GLY A 210 4.78 -12.58 4.91
CA GLY A 210 6.13 -12.97 4.50
C GLY A 210 6.85 -13.76 5.60
N PHE A 211 7.74 -14.69 5.22
CA PHE A 211 8.53 -15.42 6.20
C PHE A 211 9.50 -14.50 6.93
N ALA A 212 9.76 -14.79 8.19
CA ALA A 212 10.63 -14.02 9.08
C ALA A 212 11.79 -14.88 9.61
N PRO A 213 12.69 -15.38 8.73
CA PRO A 213 13.84 -16.18 9.15
C PRO A 213 14.90 -15.29 9.78
N THR A 214 15.75 -15.87 10.62
CA THR A 214 16.98 -15.22 11.05
C THR A 214 18.04 -15.44 9.98
N LEU A 215 18.39 -14.37 9.24
CA LEU A 215 19.42 -14.39 8.20
C LEU A 215 20.62 -13.54 8.63
N PRO A 216 21.85 -13.87 8.15
CA PRO A 216 23.06 -13.14 8.55
C PRO A 216 23.14 -11.71 8.03
N SER A 217 22.61 -11.46 6.81
CA SER A 217 22.70 -10.16 6.15
C SER A 217 21.50 -9.89 5.22
N ASN A 218 21.36 -8.66 4.76
CA ASN A 218 20.40 -8.27 3.73
C ASN A 218 20.70 -8.98 2.40
N ARG A 219 21.98 -9.18 2.10
CA ARG A 219 22.41 -9.93 0.92
C ARG A 219 21.90 -11.38 0.93
N ASP A 220 22.03 -12.08 2.06
CA ASP A 220 21.51 -13.45 2.21
C ASP A 220 19.99 -13.50 1.98
N ALA A 221 19.27 -12.44 2.39
CA ALA A 221 17.82 -12.34 2.15
C ALA A 221 17.51 -12.17 0.65
N ILE A 222 18.23 -11.32 -0.07
CA ILE A 222 18.10 -11.18 -1.54
C ILE A 222 18.40 -12.50 -2.22
N GLU A 223 19.50 -13.16 -1.84
CA GLU A 223 19.95 -14.42 -2.47
C GLU A 223 18.98 -15.58 -2.23
N VAL A 224 18.38 -15.69 -1.04
CA VAL A 224 17.38 -16.74 -0.79
C VAL A 224 16.09 -16.50 -1.56
N VAL A 225 15.69 -15.25 -1.77
CA VAL A 225 14.56 -14.90 -2.64
C VAL A 225 14.88 -15.24 -4.10
N LEU A 226 16.08 -14.92 -4.58
CA LEU A 226 16.54 -15.29 -5.92
C LEU A 226 16.51 -16.80 -6.13
N GLN A 227 17.06 -17.58 -5.18
CA GLN A 227 17.01 -19.04 -5.20
C GLN A 227 15.57 -19.57 -5.24
N ALA A 228 14.64 -18.91 -4.54
CA ALA A 228 13.23 -19.30 -4.56
C ALA A 228 12.57 -19.07 -5.93
N ILE A 229 12.91 -17.98 -6.62
CA ILE A 229 12.43 -17.71 -7.99
C ILE A 229 12.92 -18.83 -8.93
N GLU A 230 14.21 -19.15 -8.89
CA GLU A 230 14.82 -20.19 -9.73
C GLU A 230 14.27 -21.59 -9.42
N ALA A 231 14.13 -21.93 -8.12
CA ALA A 231 13.60 -23.23 -7.67
C ALA A 231 12.13 -23.42 -8.05
N ALA A 232 11.36 -22.34 -8.18
CA ALA A 232 10.00 -22.37 -8.70
C ALA A 232 9.94 -22.48 -10.24
N GLY A 233 11.08 -22.45 -10.94
CA GLY A 233 11.19 -22.61 -12.39
C GLY A 233 10.99 -21.31 -13.18
N TYR A 234 11.07 -20.16 -12.54
CA TYR A 234 10.95 -18.84 -13.19
C TYR A 234 12.34 -18.20 -13.43
N ARG A 235 12.41 -17.32 -14.42
CA ARG A 235 13.63 -16.60 -14.79
C ARG A 235 13.69 -15.25 -14.10
N PRO A 236 14.67 -15.06 -13.14
CA PRO A 236 14.93 -13.76 -12.53
C PRO A 236 15.31 -12.71 -13.59
N GLY A 237 14.84 -11.47 -13.42
CA GLY A 237 15.14 -10.38 -14.33
C GLY A 237 14.36 -10.37 -15.66
N GLU A 238 13.71 -11.49 -16.00
CA GLU A 238 12.84 -11.59 -17.18
C GLU A 238 11.37 -11.72 -16.80
N GLN A 239 11.04 -12.78 -16.06
CA GLN A 239 9.67 -13.06 -15.65
C GLN A 239 9.34 -12.47 -14.29
N VAL A 240 10.30 -12.52 -13.36
CA VAL A 240 10.13 -12.06 -11.98
C VAL A 240 11.32 -11.20 -11.59
N HIS A 241 11.06 -10.04 -11.03
CA HIS A 241 12.06 -9.16 -10.44
C HIS A 241 11.90 -9.12 -8.93
N ILE A 242 12.91 -8.58 -8.24
CA ILE A 242 12.89 -8.31 -6.81
C ILE A 242 12.50 -6.85 -6.60
N ALA A 243 11.69 -6.57 -5.59
CA ALA A 243 11.43 -5.24 -5.08
C ALA A 243 11.74 -5.22 -3.59
N LEU A 244 12.26 -4.10 -3.11
CA LEU A 244 12.63 -3.90 -1.71
C LEU A 244 11.80 -2.79 -1.10
N ASP A 245 11.40 -2.96 0.15
CA ASP A 245 11.00 -1.86 1.04
C ASP A 245 12.03 -1.81 2.18
N VAL A 246 12.80 -0.73 2.20
CA VAL A 246 13.89 -0.59 3.18
C VAL A 246 13.38 -0.05 4.50
N ALA A 247 12.36 0.80 4.47
CA ALA A 247 11.87 1.58 5.61
C ALA A 247 13.03 2.30 6.33
N ALA A 248 13.85 3.02 5.57
CA ALA A 248 15.14 3.54 6.05
C ALA A 248 15.02 4.58 7.17
N SER A 249 13.83 5.15 7.40
CA SER A 249 13.54 5.96 8.58
C SER A 249 13.77 5.20 9.89
N GLU A 250 13.57 3.87 9.87
CA GLU A 250 13.82 2.98 11.02
C GLU A 250 15.32 2.67 11.24
N LEU A 251 16.15 2.89 10.23
CA LEU A 251 17.61 2.71 10.28
C LEU A 251 18.34 4.00 10.63
N TRP A 252 17.63 5.15 10.62
CA TRP A 252 18.22 6.47 10.79
C TRP A 252 18.53 6.77 12.24
N ASP A 253 19.79 7.13 12.52
CA ASP A 253 20.25 7.71 13.79
C ASP A 253 20.37 9.23 13.63
N ALA A 254 19.48 9.96 14.28
CA ALA A 254 19.46 11.43 14.22
C ALA A 254 20.67 12.08 14.89
N ASP A 255 21.23 11.46 15.93
CA ASP A 255 22.40 12.00 16.67
C ASP A 255 23.69 11.84 15.85
N ALA A 256 23.81 10.71 15.16
CA ALA A 256 24.98 10.42 14.32
C ALA A 256 24.81 10.90 12.86
N SER A 257 23.58 11.24 12.44
CA SER A 257 23.23 11.59 11.05
C SER A 257 23.67 10.54 10.05
N ASN A 258 23.40 9.28 10.35
CA ASN A 258 23.73 8.13 9.51
C ASN A 258 22.70 6.99 9.65
N TYR A 259 22.85 5.94 8.84
CA TYR A 259 22.00 4.75 8.80
C TYR A 259 22.72 3.57 9.44
N HIS A 260 22.09 2.90 10.38
CA HIS A 260 22.63 1.72 11.05
C HIS A 260 21.99 0.44 10.52
N LEU A 261 22.80 -0.40 9.87
CA LEU A 261 22.43 -1.75 9.48
C LEU A 261 23.00 -2.69 10.55
N GLU A 262 22.21 -2.96 11.59
CA GLU A 262 22.65 -3.69 12.79
C GLU A 262 23.18 -5.10 12.46
N ARG A 263 22.50 -5.79 11.52
CA ARG A 263 22.88 -7.16 11.11
C ARG A 263 24.24 -7.24 10.44
N GLU A 264 24.57 -6.21 9.68
CA GLU A 264 25.82 -6.14 8.95
C GLU A 264 26.91 -5.38 9.74
N GLY A 265 26.54 -4.78 10.87
CA GLY A 265 27.43 -3.95 11.67
C GLY A 265 27.95 -2.73 10.92
N LEU A 266 27.15 -2.20 10.00
CA LEU A 266 27.47 -1.07 9.16
C LEU A 266 26.82 0.21 9.71
N SER A 267 27.54 1.31 9.57
CA SER A 267 27.05 2.66 9.82
C SER A 267 27.43 3.49 8.60
N LEU A 268 26.42 3.91 7.83
CA LEU A 268 26.59 4.48 6.50
C LEU A 268 25.97 5.86 6.43
N ASP A 269 26.64 6.79 5.74
CA ASP A 269 25.99 8.01 5.32
C ASP A 269 25.03 7.74 4.12
N ALA A 270 24.26 8.77 3.72
CA ALA A 270 23.30 8.61 2.62
C ALA A 270 23.98 8.20 1.29
N GLY A 271 25.16 8.74 1.00
CA GLY A 271 25.91 8.42 -0.21
C GLY A 271 26.39 6.97 -0.22
N GLU A 272 26.93 6.51 0.92
CA GLU A 272 27.42 5.14 1.10
C GLU A 272 26.25 4.11 1.01
N LEU A 273 25.08 4.47 1.57
CA LEU A 273 23.89 3.63 1.47
C LEU A 273 23.36 3.55 0.02
N VAL A 274 23.34 4.67 -0.70
CA VAL A 274 23.01 4.71 -2.14
C VAL A 274 23.98 3.88 -2.96
N ASP A 275 25.27 3.92 -2.66
CA ASP A 275 26.27 3.07 -3.32
C ASP A 275 26.08 1.58 -3.01
N LEU A 276 25.60 1.24 -1.81
CA LEU A 276 25.23 -0.13 -1.47
C LEU A 276 24.06 -0.61 -2.35
N TYR A 277 23.01 0.20 -2.49
CA TYR A 277 21.89 -0.11 -3.38
C TYR A 277 22.32 -0.22 -4.84
N ALA A 278 23.21 0.65 -5.31
CA ALA A 278 23.73 0.59 -6.67
C ALA A 278 24.42 -0.76 -6.93
N ARG A 279 25.25 -1.23 -5.99
CA ARG A 279 25.88 -2.56 -6.10
C ARG A 279 24.85 -3.68 -6.13
N TRP A 280 23.81 -3.64 -5.28
CA TRP A 280 22.74 -4.65 -5.30
C TRP A 280 21.97 -4.64 -6.62
N CYS A 281 21.68 -3.46 -7.18
CA CYS A 281 20.99 -3.35 -8.46
C CYS A 281 21.85 -3.80 -9.65
N ASP A 282 23.18 -3.71 -9.54
CA ASP A 282 24.12 -4.25 -10.56
C ASP A 282 24.25 -5.79 -10.46
N GLU A 283 24.13 -6.36 -9.27
CA GLU A 283 24.29 -7.81 -8.99
C GLU A 283 22.97 -8.60 -9.10
N TYR A 284 21.83 -7.98 -8.78
CA TYR A 284 20.53 -8.62 -8.65
C TYR A 284 19.46 -7.94 -9.48
N PRO A 285 18.40 -8.65 -9.92
CA PRO A 285 17.33 -8.08 -10.73
C PRO A 285 16.34 -7.26 -9.85
N ILE A 286 16.83 -6.21 -9.20
CA ILE A 286 16.03 -5.30 -8.39
C ILE A 286 15.42 -4.24 -9.31
N ILE A 287 14.07 -4.16 -9.33
CA ILE A 287 13.31 -3.23 -10.17
C ILE A 287 12.77 -2.02 -9.39
N SER A 288 12.61 -2.16 -8.07
CA SER A 288 12.00 -1.14 -7.21
C SER A 288 12.64 -1.12 -5.82
N ILE A 289 12.87 0.08 -5.29
CA ILE A 289 13.29 0.33 -3.90
C ILE A 289 12.32 1.36 -3.31
N GLU A 290 11.63 0.97 -2.25
CA GLU A 290 10.72 1.81 -1.47
C GLU A 290 11.46 2.29 -0.22
N ASP A 291 11.26 3.58 0.14
CA ASP A 291 11.81 4.26 1.31
C ASP A 291 13.28 3.94 1.58
N GLY A 292 14.10 4.10 0.53
CA GLY A 292 15.53 3.81 0.58
C GLY A 292 16.34 4.75 1.46
N LEU A 293 15.79 5.91 1.85
CA LEU A 293 16.41 6.90 2.74
C LEU A 293 15.37 7.47 3.71
N PHE A 294 15.85 8.16 4.75
CA PHE A 294 15.03 8.82 5.77
C PHE A 294 14.01 9.80 5.15
N GLU A 295 12.82 9.88 5.73
CA GLU A 295 11.66 10.64 5.21
C GLU A 295 11.89 12.15 5.04
N ASP A 296 12.90 12.71 5.67
CA ASP A 296 13.28 14.13 5.54
C ASP A 296 14.67 14.35 4.91
N ASP A 297 15.36 13.30 4.46
CA ASP A 297 16.63 13.42 3.72
C ASP A 297 16.42 13.73 2.23
N TRP A 298 15.78 14.84 1.92
CA TRP A 298 15.46 15.27 0.55
C TRP A 298 16.69 15.35 -0.37
N ALA A 299 17.85 15.77 0.18
CA ALA A 299 19.10 15.85 -0.58
C ALA A 299 19.64 14.46 -0.94
N GLY A 300 19.60 13.54 0.02
CA GLY A 300 19.94 12.13 -0.21
C GLY A 300 19.03 11.50 -1.24
N TRP A 301 17.71 11.70 -1.14
CA TRP A 301 16.73 11.21 -2.10
C TRP A 301 16.98 11.74 -3.53
N SER A 302 17.30 13.03 -3.68
CA SER A 302 17.66 13.60 -4.98
C SER A 302 18.93 12.95 -5.55
N THR A 303 19.94 12.71 -4.69
CA THR A 303 21.17 12.00 -5.06
C THR A 303 20.88 10.56 -5.47
N MET A 304 20.07 9.84 -4.73
CA MET A 304 19.64 8.48 -5.03
C MET A 304 18.90 8.43 -6.38
N THR A 305 18.01 9.39 -6.62
CA THR A 305 17.27 9.48 -7.89
C THR A 305 18.20 9.75 -9.08
N GLN A 306 19.15 10.64 -8.90
CA GLN A 306 20.17 10.89 -9.95
C GLN A 306 21.01 9.64 -10.24
N ARG A 307 21.31 8.82 -9.22
CA ARG A 307 22.20 7.65 -9.35
C ARG A 307 21.47 6.42 -9.92
N LEU A 308 20.21 6.18 -9.54
CA LEU A 308 19.47 4.95 -9.80
C LEU A 308 18.18 5.16 -10.59
N GLY A 309 17.61 6.35 -10.60
CA GLY A 309 16.27 6.63 -11.09
C GLY A 309 16.01 6.38 -12.57
N ASP A 310 17.05 6.27 -13.39
CA ASP A 310 16.92 5.92 -14.81
C ASP A 310 16.65 4.41 -15.03
N SER A 311 16.91 3.56 -14.02
CA SER A 311 16.83 2.10 -14.15
C SER A 311 16.04 1.42 -13.05
N VAL A 312 15.80 2.09 -11.93
CA VAL A 312 15.12 1.56 -10.75
C VAL A 312 13.97 2.48 -10.36
N GLN A 313 12.82 1.89 -10.03
CA GLN A 313 11.71 2.61 -9.42
C GLN A 313 12.08 2.96 -7.97
N LEU A 314 12.01 4.24 -7.62
CA LEU A 314 12.29 4.77 -6.29
C LEU A 314 10.99 5.30 -5.70
N VAL A 315 10.40 4.51 -4.80
CA VAL A 315 9.06 4.76 -4.26
C VAL A 315 9.17 5.51 -2.95
N GLY A 316 8.50 6.66 -2.84
CA GLY A 316 8.32 7.35 -1.57
C GLY A 316 7.03 6.89 -0.89
N ASP A 317 7.15 6.29 0.30
CA ASP A 317 6.06 6.02 1.25
C ASP A 317 6.06 7.08 2.36
N ASP A 318 6.89 6.94 3.37
CA ASP A 318 7.00 7.93 4.47
C ASP A 318 7.47 9.31 3.97
N LEU A 319 8.28 9.33 2.91
CA LEU A 319 8.68 10.57 2.24
C LEU A 319 7.48 11.40 1.79
N LEU A 320 6.43 10.76 1.25
CA LEU A 320 5.34 11.43 0.52
C LEU A 320 3.97 11.32 1.23
N VAL A 321 3.73 10.27 1.99
CA VAL A 321 2.52 9.97 2.78
C VAL A 321 1.21 10.23 2.03
N THR A 322 1.17 9.92 0.74
CA THR A 322 -0.01 10.17 -0.14
C THR A 322 -0.42 11.67 -0.16
N ASN A 323 0.46 12.57 0.23
CA ASN A 323 0.18 14.00 0.40
C ASN A 323 0.67 14.81 -0.81
N ILE A 324 -0.24 15.59 -1.43
CA ILE A 324 0.07 16.39 -2.64
C ILE A 324 1.13 17.47 -2.40
N GLY A 325 1.22 18.04 -1.20
CA GLY A 325 2.23 19.04 -0.88
C GLY A 325 3.64 18.45 -0.79
N ARG A 326 3.78 17.27 -0.13
CA ARG A 326 5.04 16.53 -0.10
C ARG A 326 5.40 15.95 -1.48
N LEU A 327 4.40 15.46 -2.22
CA LEU A 327 4.60 14.98 -3.59
C LEU A 327 5.09 16.10 -4.51
N GLN A 328 4.49 17.30 -4.45
CA GLN A 328 4.96 18.45 -5.23
C GLN A 328 6.43 18.77 -4.93
N ARG A 329 6.81 18.76 -3.65
CA ARG A 329 8.22 18.93 -3.27
C ARG A 329 9.10 17.81 -3.84
N GLY A 330 8.66 16.54 -3.76
CA GLY A 330 9.39 15.41 -4.33
C GLY A 330 9.65 15.57 -5.82
N ILE A 331 8.65 16.04 -6.57
CA ILE A 331 8.74 16.32 -8.00
C ILE A 331 9.73 17.47 -8.25
N ASP A 332 9.61 18.58 -7.54
CA ASP A 332 10.45 19.77 -7.71
C ASP A 332 11.92 19.48 -7.38
N ASP A 333 12.18 18.74 -6.30
CA ASP A 333 13.51 18.36 -5.82
C ASP A 333 14.06 17.12 -6.57
N ARG A 334 13.28 16.47 -7.43
CA ARG A 334 13.60 15.17 -8.08
C ARG A 334 13.97 14.11 -7.05
N ALA A 335 13.18 14.01 -6.02
CA ALA A 335 13.37 13.09 -4.90
C ALA A 335 12.43 11.88 -5.05
N GLY A 336 12.84 10.88 -5.80
CA GLY A 336 12.05 9.71 -6.21
C GLY A 336 11.53 9.79 -7.63
N ASN A 337 10.79 8.76 -8.05
CA ASN A 337 10.11 8.67 -9.36
C ASN A 337 8.81 7.84 -9.29
N ALA A 338 8.39 7.50 -8.06
CA ALA A 338 7.15 6.77 -7.79
C ALA A 338 6.57 7.15 -6.42
N ILE A 339 5.26 7.02 -6.28
CA ILE A 339 4.54 7.24 -5.03
C ILE A 339 3.86 5.95 -4.55
N LEU A 340 3.93 5.69 -3.24
CA LEU A 340 3.04 4.72 -2.60
C LEU A 340 1.73 5.42 -2.22
N LEU A 341 0.60 4.80 -2.55
CA LEU A 341 -0.73 5.34 -2.29
C LEU A 341 -1.40 4.53 -1.18
N LYS A 342 -1.59 5.14 -0.04
CA LYS A 342 -2.30 4.59 1.12
C LYS A 342 -3.46 5.53 1.48
N PRO A 343 -4.71 5.21 1.13
CA PRO A 343 -5.84 6.11 1.37
C PRO A 343 -5.97 6.59 2.83
N ASN A 344 -5.55 5.76 3.79
CA ASN A 344 -5.62 6.12 5.21
C ASN A 344 -4.51 7.09 5.67
N GLN A 345 -3.45 7.30 4.88
CA GLN A 345 -2.43 8.32 5.17
C GLN A 345 -2.94 9.75 4.92
N ILE A 346 -4.00 9.90 4.11
CA ILE A 346 -4.55 11.21 3.73
C ILE A 346 -6.02 11.38 4.15
N GLY A 347 -6.82 10.31 4.14
CA GLY A 347 -8.14 10.24 4.75
C GLY A 347 -9.34 10.24 3.81
N THR A 348 -9.20 10.53 2.51
CA THR A 348 -10.30 10.42 1.54
C THR A 348 -9.89 9.79 0.22
N LEU A 349 -10.87 9.25 -0.51
CA LEU A 349 -10.63 8.73 -1.87
C LEU A 349 -10.27 9.84 -2.85
N SER A 350 -10.87 11.03 -2.73
CA SER A 350 -10.60 12.15 -3.63
C SER A 350 -9.19 12.71 -3.46
N GLU A 351 -8.68 12.81 -2.24
CA GLU A 351 -7.30 13.23 -1.98
C GLU A 351 -6.30 12.19 -2.49
N THR A 352 -6.61 10.89 -2.32
CA THR A 352 -5.79 9.80 -2.86
C THR A 352 -5.73 9.83 -4.40
N ALA A 353 -6.87 10.07 -5.06
CA ALA A 353 -6.93 10.22 -6.51
C ALA A 353 -6.14 11.45 -6.99
N ALA A 354 -6.23 12.58 -6.28
CA ALA A 354 -5.47 13.78 -6.61
C ALA A 354 -3.95 13.55 -6.52
N ALA A 355 -3.47 12.79 -5.54
CA ALA A 355 -2.05 12.42 -5.45
C ALA A 355 -1.62 11.52 -6.62
N LEU A 356 -2.46 10.57 -7.03
CA LEU A 356 -2.21 9.74 -8.20
C LEU A 356 -2.13 10.56 -9.49
N ASP A 357 -3.07 11.47 -9.69
CA ASP A 357 -3.12 12.31 -10.89
C ASP A 357 -1.88 13.23 -10.97
N MET A 358 -1.51 13.86 -9.86
CA MET A 358 -0.28 14.67 -9.78
C MET A 358 0.98 13.85 -10.08
N ALA A 359 1.09 12.64 -9.57
CA ALA A 359 2.22 11.76 -9.88
C ALA A 359 2.30 11.44 -11.38
N ARG A 360 1.16 11.10 -12.00
CA ARG A 360 1.08 10.82 -13.44
C ARG A 360 1.44 12.01 -14.31
N ASP A 361 0.95 13.19 -13.96
CA ASP A 361 1.24 14.44 -14.68
C ASP A 361 2.74 14.75 -14.66
N ALA A 362 3.44 14.34 -13.59
CA ALA A 362 4.89 14.43 -13.47
C ALA A 362 5.65 13.27 -14.15
N GLY A 363 4.94 12.28 -14.72
CA GLY A 363 5.54 11.07 -15.31
C GLY A 363 6.05 10.05 -14.29
N TRP A 364 5.59 10.15 -13.04
CA TRP A 364 5.89 9.20 -11.97
C TRP A 364 4.97 7.97 -12.04
N THR A 365 5.47 6.84 -11.57
CA THR A 365 4.65 5.64 -11.35
C THR A 365 3.99 5.69 -9.97
N ALA A 366 3.03 4.79 -9.74
CA ALA A 366 2.36 4.67 -8.46
C ALA A 366 2.15 3.21 -8.07
N VAL A 367 2.05 2.96 -6.78
CA VAL A 367 1.75 1.65 -6.19
C VAL A 367 0.59 1.81 -5.21
N MET A 368 -0.54 1.15 -5.44
CA MET A 368 -1.61 1.08 -4.44
C MET A 368 -1.20 0.13 -3.32
N SER A 369 -1.30 0.55 -2.07
CA SER A 369 -0.73 -0.20 -0.96
C SER A 369 -1.73 -0.50 0.15
N HIS A 370 -1.51 -1.65 0.80
CA HIS A 370 -2.11 -2.05 2.06
C HIS A 370 -1.41 -1.36 3.25
N ARG A 371 -1.82 -1.76 4.46
CA ARG A 371 -1.10 -1.47 5.71
C ARG A 371 -0.77 -2.79 6.43
N SER A 372 0.11 -2.72 7.43
CA SER A 372 0.46 -3.89 8.26
C SER A 372 -0.73 -4.42 9.05
N GLY A 373 -1.59 -3.56 9.60
CA GLY A 373 -2.88 -3.91 10.18
C GLY A 373 -4.00 -3.80 9.17
N GLU A 374 -4.23 -4.84 8.38
CA GLU A 374 -5.28 -4.91 7.38
C GLU A 374 -6.59 -5.49 7.92
N THR A 375 -7.61 -5.40 7.09
CA THR A 375 -8.92 -6.02 7.29
C THR A 375 -9.29 -6.88 6.08
N GLU A 376 -10.45 -7.54 6.10
CA GLU A 376 -10.99 -8.23 4.92
C GLU A 376 -11.46 -7.28 3.79
N ASP A 377 -11.48 -5.96 4.03
CA ASP A 377 -11.86 -4.98 3.01
C ASP A 377 -10.94 -5.07 1.78
N THR A 378 -11.54 -4.98 0.59
CA THR A 378 -10.85 -5.13 -0.69
C THR A 378 -10.84 -3.86 -1.53
N THR A 379 -11.18 -2.71 -0.94
CA THR A 379 -11.30 -1.44 -1.68
C THR A 379 -10.03 -1.11 -2.47
N ILE A 380 -8.83 -1.31 -1.89
CA ILE A 380 -7.57 -1.02 -2.60
C ILE A 380 -7.37 -1.85 -3.88
N ALA A 381 -7.93 -3.06 -3.96
CA ALA A 381 -7.88 -3.86 -5.18
C ALA A 381 -8.79 -3.27 -6.27
N ASP A 382 -9.99 -2.82 -5.89
CA ASP A 382 -10.90 -2.12 -6.81
C ASP A 382 -10.32 -0.78 -7.27
N LEU A 383 -9.70 0.01 -6.36
CA LEU A 383 -9.03 1.28 -6.68
C LEU A 383 -7.85 1.08 -7.64
N ALA A 384 -7.01 0.06 -7.38
CA ALA A 384 -5.85 -0.24 -8.23
C ALA A 384 -6.26 -0.49 -9.68
N VAL A 385 -7.39 -1.16 -9.90
CA VAL A 385 -7.95 -1.43 -11.24
C VAL A 385 -8.66 -0.20 -11.78
N ALA A 386 -9.60 0.37 -11.02
CA ALA A 386 -10.44 1.48 -11.47
C ALA A 386 -9.64 2.70 -11.91
N TRP A 387 -8.62 3.02 -11.15
CA TRP A 387 -7.73 4.15 -11.41
C TRP A 387 -6.51 3.76 -12.27
N ASN A 388 -6.44 2.51 -12.74
CA ASN A 388 -5.34 2.04 -13.59
C ASN A 388 -3.96 2.33 -12.97
N VAL A 389 -3.79 2.09 -11.66
CA VAL A 389 -2.57 2.45 -10.92
C VAL A 389 -1.34 1.70 -11.44
N GLY A 390 -1.57 0.50 -11.97
CA GLY A 390 -0.54 -0.34 -12.60
C GLY A 390 0.17 -1.28 -11.64
N GLN A 391 0.23 -0.97 -10.35
CA GLN A 391 0.90 -1.79 -9.32
C GLN A 391 0.07 -1.85 -8.03
N ILE A 392 0.20 -2.96 -7.30
CA ILE A 392 -0.39 -3.13 -5.97
C ILE A 392 0.57 -3.84 -5.03
N LYS A 393 0.78 -3.29 -3.83
CA LYS A 393 1.51 -3.89 -2.71
C LYS A 393 0.48 -4.31 -1.68
N THR A 394 0.26 -5.62 -1.48
CA THR A 394 -0.76 -6.10 -0.55
C THR A 394 -0.34 -7.36 0.22
N GLY A 395 0.97 -7.47 0.51
CA GLY A 395 1.56 -8.50 1.36
C GLY A 395 1.82 -9.83 0.64
N ALA A 396 2.06 -10.86 1.40
CA ALA A 396 2.30 -12.21 0.90
C ALA A 396 1.03 -12.84 0.30
N PRO A 397 1.17 -13.87 -0.57
CA PRO A 397 0.03 -14.65 -1.04
C PRO A 397 -0.46 -15.66 0.03
N ALA A 398 -0.52 -15.21 1.27
CA ALA A 398 -0.92 -15.94 2.48
C ALA A 398 -1.58 -14.97 3.47
N ARG A 399 -2.31 -15.48 4.48
CA ARG A 399 -3.17 -14.75 5.42
C ARG A 399 -4.41 -14.16 4.74
N SER A 400 -5.57 -14.37 5.33
CA SER A 400 -6.88 -14.12 4.70
C SER A 400 -7.07 -12.66 4.28
N GLU A 401 -6.64 -11.72 5.10
CA GLU A 401 -6.73 -10.28 4.85
C GLU A 401 -5.89 -9.81 3.66
N ARG A 402 -4.79 -10.51 3.34
CA ARG A 402 -3.97 -10.26 2.14
C ARG A 402 -4.58 -10.95 0.92
N VAL A 403 -4.87 -12.24 1.06
CA VAL A 403 -5.45 -13.07 -0.01
C VAL A 403 -6.81 -12.55 -0.47
N ALA A 404 -7.58 -11.88 0.40
CA ALA A 404 -8.84 -11.24 0.02
C ALA A 404 -8.67 -10.28 -1.16
N LYS A 405 -7.60 -9.45 -1.18
CA LYS A 405 -7.30 -8.50 -2.26
C LYS A 405 -6.90 -9.23 -3.56
N TYR A 406 -6.05 -10.26 -3.46
CA TYR A 406 -5.69 -11.09 -4.62
C TYR A 406 -6.89 -11.82 -5.20
N ASN A 407 -7.75 -12.38 -4.36
CA ASN A 407 -9.00 -13.02 -4.80
C ASN A 407 -9.96 -12.01 -5.44
N ARG A 408 -9.99 -10.76 -4.95
CA ARG A 408 -10.76 -9.69 -5.58
C ARG A 408 -10.24 -9.38 -6.99
N LEU A 409 -8.93 -9.28 -7.18
CA LEU A 409 -8.31 -9.06 -8.48
C LEU A 409 -8.57 -10.22 -9.45
N LEU A 410 -8.53 -11.49 -8.99
CA LEU A 410 -8.89 -12.64 -9.80
C LEU A 410 -10.36 -12.59 -10.25
N ARG A 411 -11.28 -12.14 -9.38
CA ARG A 411 -12.70 -11.95 -9.75
C ARG A 411 -12.84 -10.84 -10.79
N ILE A 412 -12.11 -9.72 -10.64
CA ILE A 412 -12.10 -8.63 -11.61
C ILE A 412 -11.55 -9.11 -12.96
N GLU A 413 -10.46 -9.90 -12.97
CA GLU A 413 -9.93 -10.50 -14.19
C GLU A 413 -11.00 -11.37 -14.88
N ALA A 414 -11.72 -12.19 -14.12
CA ALA A 414 -12.80 -13.01 -14.65
C ALA A 414 -14.00 -12.17 -15.16
N GLU A 415 -14.36 -11.08 -14.46
CA GLU A 415 -15.40 -10.14 -14.89
C GLU A 415 -15.05 -9.41 -16.20
N LEU A 416 -13.77 -9.11 -16.42
CA LEU A 416 -13.25 -8.50 -17.65
C LEU A 416 -13.14 -9.51 -18.80
N GLY A 417 -12.91 -10.79 -18.50
CA GLY A 417 -12.78 -11.85 -19.48
C GLY A 417 -11.68 -11.56 -20.52
N ASN A 418 -12.04 -11.55 -21.80
CA ASN A 418 -11.07 -11.29 -22.89
C ASN A 418 -10.60 -9.83 -22.98
N ALA A 419 -11.26 -8.91 -22.27
CA ALA A 419 -10.84 -7.52 -22.17
C ALA A 419 -9.81 -7.28 -21.03
N ALA A 420 -9.56 -8.29 -20.20
CA ALA A 420 -8.59 -8.20 -19.14
C ALA A 420 -7.19 -7.92 -19.71
N ARG A 421 -6.54 -6.90 -19.17
CA ARG A 421 -5.15 -6.54 -19.48
C ARG A 421 -4.36 -6.59 -18.20
N TYR A 422 -3.19 -7.19 -18.25
CA TYR A 422 -2.24 -7.17 -17.15
C TYR A 422 -1.19 -6.10 -17.43
N SER A 423 -0.88 -5.25 -16.46
CA SER A 423 0.06 -4.13 -16.64
C SER A 423 1.48 -4.60 -16.96
N GLY A 424 1.91 -5.73 -16.36
CA GLY A 424 3.21 -6.35 -16.66
C GLY A 424 4.38 -5.37 -16.57
N LYS A 425 5.40 -5.61 -17.39
CA LYS A 425 6.63 -4.80 -17.42
C LYS A 425 6.39 -3.36 -17.90
N GLU A 426 5.31 -3.11 -18.64
CA GLU A 426 5.02 -1.80 -19.23
C GLU A 426 4.82 -0.72 -18.17
N VAL A 427 4.36 -1.06 -16.96
CA VAL A 427 4.17 -0.10 -15.87
C VAL A 427 5.48 0.58 -15.45
N TYR A 428 6.60 -0.09 -15.61
CA TYR A 428 7.91 0.46 -15.28
C TYR A 428 8.51 1.33 -16.39
N GLY A 429 7.88 1.39 -17.58
CA GLY A 429 8.30 2.22 -18.70
C GLY A 429 9.77 1.98 -19.09
N ARG A 430 10.62 3.01 -18.97
CA ARG A 430 12.05 2.94 -19.28
C ARG A 430 12.87 2.19 -18.21
N LEU A 431 12.33 2.05 -16.99
CA LEU A 431 13.06 1.54 -15.83
C LEU A 431 13.43 0.05 -15.95
N GLY A 432 12.79 -0.73 -16.76
CA GLY A 432 13.05 -2.17 -16.92
C GLY A 432 13.95 -2.55 -18.09
N SER A 433 14.77 -1.68 -18.62
CA SER A 433 15.56 -1.91 -19.84
C SER A 433 17.02 -2.35 -19.61
N ARG A 434 17.38 -2.76 -18.38
CA ARG A 434 18.67 -3.43 -18.07
C ARG A 434 18.58 -4.93 -18.23
#